data_73c08587551573db24979549378a950f
#
_entry.id   73c08587551573db24979549378a950f
#
_cell.length_a   1.000
_cell.length_b   1.000
_cell.length_c   1.000
_cell.angle_alpha   90.00
_cell.angle_beta   90.00
_cell.angle_gamma   90.00
#
_symmetry.space_group_name_H-M   'P 1'
#
loop_
_entity.id
_entity.type
_entity.pdbx_description
1 polymer ?
#
loop_
_entity_poly.entity_id
_entity_poly.type
_entity_poly.pdbx_seq_one_letter_code
_entity_poly.pdbx_strand_id
1 'polypeptide(L)'
;MAVAKRGVRTMSAKPQPEKIPAKTDLAAYGKYVANAGACNECHTAVDDKGNFIGITYAGGREFGFPDGTVLRSANITPHPTTGIGGWTEEFFIQRFKMHTDSGQSARPVGPGEFQSLMPWVMYGGMDSLDLKAIYTYLRTVDPVDNPVVKVTKPGT
;
A
#
# COMPACT_ATOMS: atom_id res chain seq x y z
N MET A 1 42.83 17.91 -16.70
CA MET A 1 41.60 17.11 -16.38
C MET A 1 41.03 17.63 -15.09
N ALA A 2 39.86 18.26 -15.12
CA ALA A 2 39.20 18.82 -13.95
C ALA A 2 38.35 17.71 -13.31
N VAL A 3 38.68 17.30 -12.09
CA VAL A 3 37.86 16.37 -11.27
C VAL A 3 36.66 17.17 -10.76
N ALA A 4 35.47 16.86 -11.28
CA ALA A 4 34.23 17.42 -10.78
C ALA A 4 34.05 17.00 -9.31
N LYS A 5 34.12 17.94 -8.37
CA LYS A 5 33.73 17.73 -6.96
C LYS A 5 32.24 17.40 -6.92
N ARG A 6 31.90 16.14 -6.72
CA ARG A 6 30.53 15.75 -6.35
C ARG A 6 30.19 16.46 -5.05
N GLY A 7 29.29 17.40 -5.12
CA GLY A 7 28.77 18.09 -3.94
C GLY A 7 28.16 17.06 -2.99
N VAL A 8 28.63 17.02 -1.75
CA VAL A 8 27.98 16.28 -0.67
C VAL A 8 26.61 16.91 -0.50
N ARG A 9 25.54 16.15 -0.80
CA ARG A 9 24.19 16.57 -0.43
C ARG A 9 24.15 16.62 1.10
N THR A 10 24.21 17.83 1.64
CA THR A 10 23.93 18.03 3.06
C THR A 10 22.50 17.61 3.31
N MET A 11 22.33 16.59 4.15
CA MET A 11 20.99 16.24 4.63
C MET A 11 20.39 17.46 5.28
N SER A 12 19.24 17.89 4.81
CA SER A 12 18.45 18.98 5.36
C SER A 12 18.22 18.81 6.85
N ALA A 13 18.09 19.93 7.56
CA ALA A 13 17.91 20.06 9.02
C ALA A 13 17.22 18.87 9.69
N LYS A 14 17.61 18.60 10.98
CA LYS A 14 16.99 17.57 11.84
C LYS A 14 15.51 17.41 11.54
N PRO A 15 15.03 16.18 11.28
CA PRO A 15 13.60 15.95 11.12
C PRO A 15 12.87 16.53 12.34
N GLN A 16 11.94 17.45 12.10
CA GLN A 16 11.06 17.90 13.16
C GLN A 16 10.14 16.73 13.52
N PRO A 17 9.96 16.40 14.81
CA PRO A 17 9.01 15.35 15.18
C PRO A 17 7.61 15.75 14.67
N GLU A 18 7.05 14.95 13.79
CA GLU A 18 5.69 15.17 13.31
C GLU A 18 4.72 14.95 14.48
N LYS A 19 3.83 15.92 14.71
CA LYS A 19 2.81 15.79 15.74
C LYS A 19 1.81 14.72 15.32
N ILE A 20 1.73 13.63 16.09
CA ILE A 20 0.75 12.58 15.86
C ILE A 20 -0.66 13.17 16.00
N PRO A 21 -1.54 13.07 14.99
CA PRO A 21 -2.92 13.55 15.08
C PRO A 21 -3.69 12.83 16.19
N ALA A 22 -4.69 13.49 16.76
CA ALA A 22 -5.55 12.88 17.76
C ALA A 22 -6.33 11.71 17.16
N LYS A 23 -6.45 10.59 17.89
CA LYS A 23 -7.23 9.41 17.44
C LYS A 23 -8.73 9.70 17.28
N THR A 24 -9.21 10.83 17.79
CA THR A 24 -10.59 11.32 17.59
C THR A 24 -10.80 11.95 16.21
N ASP A 25 -9.74 12.43 15.55
CA ASP A 25 -9.78 12.83 14.15
C ASP A 25 -9.33 11.64 13.29
N LEU A 26 -10.26 10.75 12.99
CA LEU A 26 -9.96 9.50 12.29
C LEU A 26 -9.34 9.72 10.92
N ALA A 27 -9.71 10.77 10.19
CA ALA A 27 -9.16 11.02 8.85
C ALA A 27 -7.69 11.48 8.93
N ALA A 28 -7.38 12.44 9.79
CA ALA A 28 -6.00 12.92 9.97
C ALA A 28 -5.12 11.83 10.59
N TYR A 29 -5.62 11.12 11.61
CA TYR A 29 -4.91 10.01 12.22
C TYR A 29 -4.72 8.86 11.22
N GLY A 30 -5.73 8.55 10.42
CA GLY A 30 -5.66 7.51 9.38
C GLY A 30 -4.63 7.84 8.29
N LYS A 31 -4.51 9.10 7.88
CA LYS A 31 -3.43 9.55 6.99
C LYS A 31 -2.06 9.30 7.61
N TYR A 32 -1.87 9.64 8.87
CA TYR A 32 -0.63 9.38 9.60
C TYR A 32 -0.30 7.89 9.64
N VAL A 33 -1.28 7.04 10.01
CA VAL A 33 -1.09 5.59 10.10
C VAL A 33 -0.86 4.96 8.72
N ALA A 34 -1.57 5.40 7.67
CA ALA A 34 -1.37 4.93 6.30
C ALA A 34 0.02 5.26 5.77
N ASN A 35 0.55 6.44 6.11
CA ASN A 35 1.92 6.84 5.78
C ASN A 35 2.94 6.00 6.56
N ALA A 36 2.76 5.82 7.87
CA ALA A 36 3.61 4.97 8.70
C ALA A 36 3.61 3.50 8.23
N GLY A 37 2.46 3.02 7.75
CA GLY A 37 2.30 1.70 7.13
C GLY A 37 2.76 1.62 5.68
N ALA A 38 3.33 2.69 5.11
CA ALA A 38 3.82 2.74 3.73
C ALA A 38 2.77 2.32 2.67
N CYS A 39 1.49 2.56 2.92
CA CYS A 39 0.42 2.14 2.00
C CYS A 39 0.61 2.77 0.61
N ASN A 40 0.97 4.06 0.56
CA ASN A 40 1.23 4.78 -0.68
C ASN A 40 2.40 4.19 -1.47
N GLU A 41 3.46 3.77 -0.77
CA GLU A 41 4.68 3.25 -1.40
C GLU A 41 4.40 2.02 -2.28
N CYS A 42 3.49 1.14 -1.84
CA CYS A 42 3.12 -0.04 -2.58
C CYS A 42 1.90 0.18 -3.49
N HIS A 43 0.95 1.05 -3.11
CA HIS A 43 -0.30 1.24 -3.85
C HIS A 43 -0.29 2.44 -4.81
N THR A 44 0.90 2.88 -5.23
CA THR A 44 1.09 3.89 -6.29
C THR A 44 2.12 3.40 -7.29
N ALA A 45 1.85 3.53 -8.58
CA ALA A 45 2.78 3.11 -9.63
C ALA A 45 4.06 3.95 -9.60
N VAL A 46 5.20 3.31 -9.88
CA VAL A 46 6.52 3.94 -9.95
C VAL A 46 7.22 3.60 -11.26
N ASP A 47 8.16 4.46 -11.67
CA ASP A 47 9.08 4.18 -12.78
C ASP A 47 10.26 3.28 -12.32
N ASP A 48 11.13 2.91 -13.27
CA ASP A 48 12.33 2.10 -13.01
C ASP A 48 13.33 2.75 -12.03
N LYS A 49 13.20 4.05 -11.77
CA LYS A 49 14.02 4.80 -10.82
C LYS A 49 13.37 4.93 -9.44
N GLY A 50 12.15 4.39 -9.29
CA GLY A 50 11.37 4.47 -8.07
C GLY A 50 10.62 5.80 -7.86
N ASN A 51 10.51 6.65 -8.89
CA ASN A 51 9.70 7.87 -8.79
C ASN A 51 8.22 7.51 -8.99
N PHE A 52 7.34 8.13 -8.22
CA PHE A 52 5.90 7.99 -8.43
C PHE A 52 5.49 8.56 -9.78
N ILE A 53 4.83 7.76 -10.62
CA ILE A 53 4.29 8.13 -11.92
C ILE A 53 2.77 7.96 -11.99
N GLY A 54 2.20 7.21 -11.04
CA GLY A 54 0.76 6.99 -10.93
C GLY A 54 0.07 7.94 -9.97
N ILE A 55 -1.26 7.88 -9.99
CA ILE A 55 -2.10 8.59 -9.01
C ILE A 55 -2.01 7.86 -7.67
N THR A 56 -1.84 8.62 -6.60
CA THR A 56 -1.71 8.13 -5.23
C THR A 56 -2.82 7.14 -4.87
N TYR A 57 -2.46 5.98 -4.36
CA TYR A 57 -3.34 4.87 -3.97
C TYR A 57 -4.11 4.19 -5.12
N ALA A 58 -3.92 4.60 -6.37
CA ALA A 58 -4.60 3.98 -7.51
C ALA A 58 -4.04 2.59 -7.89
N GLY A 59 -3.01 2.11 -7.23
CA GLY A 59 -2.38 0.82 -7.51
C GLY A 59 -1.47 0.83 -8.73
N GLY A 60 -1.19 -0.37 -9.25
CA GLY A 60 -0.41 -0.53 -10.48
C GLY A 60 1.11 -0.58 -10.29
N ARG A 61 1.62 -0.53 -9.05
CA ARG A 61 3.05 -0.78 -8.82
C ARG A 61 3.40 -2.22 -9.17
N GLU A 62 4.40 -2.40 -10.01
CA GLU A 62 4.85 -3.70 -10.48
C GLU A 62 5.91 -4.33 -9.57
N PHE A 63 5.79 -5.64 -9.40
CA PHE A 63 6.73 -6.49 -8.68
C PHE A 63 7.04 -7.70 -9.55
N GLY A 64 8.24 -7.72 -10.13
CA GLY A 64 8.71 -8.81 -10.99
C GLY A 64 9.29 -9.96 -10.18
N PHE A 65 9.02 -11.19 -10.63
CA PHE A 65 9.58 -12.43 -10.08
C PHE A 65 10.54 -13.07 -11.05
N PRO A 66 11.49 -13.92 -10.55
CA PRO A 66 12.50 -14.57 -11.40
C PRO A 66 11.93 -15.48 -12.50
N ASP A 67 10.72 -15.99 -12.31
CA ASP A 67 9.99 -16.81 -13.27
C ASP A 67 9.30 -15.99 -14.38
N GLY A 68 9.45 -14.65 -14.36
CA GLY A 68 8.82 -13.72 -15.30
C GLY A 68 7.38 -13.35 -14.91
N THR A 69 6.86 -13.84 -13.79
CA THR A 69 5.58 -13.39 -13.26
C THR A 69 5.68 -11.93 -12.80
N VAL A 70 4.67 -11.12 -13.10
CA VAL A 70 4.55 -9.74 -12.60
C VAL A 70 3.28 -9.63 -11.77
N LEU A 71 3.43 -9.25 -10.50
CA LEU A 71 2.32 -8.84 -9.64
C LEU A 71 2.16 -7.33 -9.64
N ARG A 72 0.93 -6.86 -9.52
CA ARG A 72 0.62 -5.43 -9.38
C ARG A 72 -0.23 -5.17 -8.16
N SER A 73 0.09 -4.07 -7.47
CA SER A 73 -0.68 -3.61 -6.32
C SER A 73 -2.09 -3.19 -6.73
N ALA A 74 -3.07 -3.48 -5.87
CA ALA A 74 -4.46 -3.13 -6.12
C ALA A 74 -4.70 -1.61 -6.00
N ASN A 75 -5.72 -1.10 -6.71
CA ASN A 75 -6.32 0.20 -6.47
C ASN A 75 -7.03 0.17 -5.10
N ILE A 76 -6.64 1.06 -4.19
CA ILE A 76 -7.26 1.22 -2.86
C ILE A 76 -7.92 2.59 -2.67
N THR A 77 -8.14 3.33 -3.77
CA THR A 77 -8.98 4.54 -3.75
C THR A 77 -10.45 4.16 -3.54
N PRO A 78 -11.33 5.11 -3.13
CA PRO A 78 -12.74 4.82 -2.91
C PRO A 78 -13.55 4.70 -4.23
N HIS A 79 -12.92 4.28 -5.33
CA HIS A 79 -13.65 4.02 -6.57
C HIS A 79 -14.57 2.79 -6.39
N PRO A 80 -15.85 2.88 -6.82
CA PRO A 80 -16.86 1.89 -6.45
C PRO A 80 -16.61 0.49 -7.02
N THR A 81 -15.99 0.37 -8.19
CA THR A 81 -15.80 -0.90 -8.89
C THR A 81 -14.36 -1.37 -8.96
N THR A 82 -13.40 -0.46 -9.20
CA THR A 82 -11.97 -0.81 -9.36
C THR A 82 -11.15 -0.60 -8.11
N GLY A 83 -11.70 0.11 -7.10
CA GLY A 83 -11.08 0.37 -5.80
C GLY A 83 -11.83 -0.28 -4.65
N ILE A 84 -11.74 0.35 -3.47
CA ILE A 84 -12.39 -0.13 -2.24
C ILE A 84 -13.71 0.59 -1.95
N GLY A 85 -14.28 1.33 -2.91
CA GLY A 85 -15.49 2.14 -2.70
C GLY A 85 -16.72 1.33 -2.31
N GLY A 86 -16.83 0.09 -2.77
CA GLY A 86 -17.90 -0.84 -2.41
C GLY A 86 -17.68 -1.59 -1.09
N TRP A 87 -16.57 -1.36 -0.39
CA TRP A 87 -16.28 -2.04 0.88
C TRP A 87 -16.90 -1.29 2.06
N THR A 88 -17.39 -2.04 3.05
CA THR A 88 -17.74 -1.46 4.36
C THR A 88 -16.50 -1.35 5.24
N GLU A 89 -16.59 -0.57 6.32
CA GLU A 89 -15.54 -0.46 7.33
C GLU A 89 -15.24 -1.83 7.94
N GLU A 90 -16.27 -2.58 8.30
CA GLU A 90 -16.14 -3.92 8.87
C GLU A 90 -15.44 -4.89 7.93
N PHE A 91 -15.82 -4.87 6.64
CA PHE A 91 -15.17 -5.71 5.65
C PHE A 91 -13.68 -5.38 5.50
N PHE A 92 -13.35 -4.07 5.46
CA PHE A 92 -11.96 -3.62 5.39
C PHE A 92 -11.15 -4.13 6.60
N ILE A 93 -11.65 -3.94 7.83
CA ILE A 93 -10.98 -4.41 9.05
C ILE A 93 -10.83 -5.93 9.03
N GLN A 94 -11.90 -6.67 8.73
CA GLN A 94 -11.87 -8.14 8.68
C GLN A 94 -10.90 -8.66 7.64
N ARG A 95 -10.72 -7.97 6.51
CA ARG A 95 -9.77 -8.34 5.47
C ARG A 95 -8.33 -8.42 5.98
N PHE A 96 -7.97 -7.63 6.98
CA PHE A 96 -6.66 -7.70 7.66
C PHE A 96 -6.69 -8.72 8.81
N LYS A 97 -7.69 -8.65 9.67
CA LYS A 97 -7.77 -9.47 10.89
C LYS A 97 -7.81 -10.98 10.62
N MET A 98 -8.40 -11.41 9.53
CA MET A 98 -8.44 -12.82 9.14
C MET A 98 -7.04 -13.45 8.98
N HIS A 99 -5.99 -12.67 8.89
CA HIS A 99 -4.61 -13.16 8.75
C HIS A 99 -3.86 -13.28 10.08
N THR A 100 -4.45 -12.87 11.21
CA THR A 100 -3.81 -12.97 12.55
C THR A 100 -4.33 -14.13 13.38
N ASP A 101 -5.63 -14.45 13.28
CA ASP A 101 -6.31 -15.30 14.25
C ASP A 101 -6.26 -16.81 13.94
N SER A 102 -5.73 -17.20 12.78
CA SER A 102 -5.98 -18.55 12.25
C SER A 102 -4.76 -19.47 12.20
N GLY A 103 -3.59 -19.04 12.68
CA GLY A 103 -2.37 -19.81 12.40
C GLY A 103 -2.07 -19.97 10.89
N GLN A 104 -2.91 -19.34 10.05
CA GLN A 104 -2.76 -19.33 8.57
C GLN A 104 -1.71 -18.32 8.11
N SER A 105 -0.93 -17.77 9.04
CA SER A 105 0.08 -16.76 8.77
C SER A 105 1.12 -17.16 7.73
N ALA A 106 1.22 -18.43 7.40
CA ALA A 106 2.16 -18.95 6.42
C ALA A 106 1.57 -20.14 5.65
N ARG A 107 0.34 -19.98 5.12
CA ARG A 107 -0.14 -21.00 4.18
C ARG A 107 0.83 -21.08 2.99
N PRO A 108 1.44 -22.24 2.72
CA PRO A 108 2.23 -22.41 1.51
C PRO A 108 1.36 -22.13 0.28
N VAL A 109 1.87 -21.31 -0.64
CA VAL A 109 1.21 -21.05 -1.92
C VAL A 109 1.67 -22.12 -2.89
N GLY A 110 0.74 -22.90 -3.43
CA GLY A 110 1.02 -23.96 -4.38
C GLY A 110 1.41 -23.43 -5.76
N PRO A 111 1.98 -24.31 -6.62
CA PRO A 111 2.28 -23.92 -7.99
C PRO A 111 1.03 -23.40 -8.72
N GLY A 112 1.12 -22.19 -9.26
CA GLY A 112 0.02 -21.53 -10.00
C GLY A 112 -1.03 -20.82 -9.14
N GLU A 113 -0.95 -20.88 -7.80
CA GLU A 113 -1.78 -20.07 -6.92
C GLU A 113 -1.32 -18.60 -6.89
N PHE A 114 -2.25 -17.72 -6.57
CA PHE A 114 -1.95 -16.30 -6.39
C PHE A 114 -1.20 -16.06 -5.09
N GLN A 115 0.00 -15.50 -5.19
CA GLN A 115 0.76 -15.03 -4.03
C GLN A 115 0.66 -13.52 -3.91
N SER A 116 0.17 -13.03 -2.79
CA SER A 116 0.14 -11.61 -2.47
C SER A 116 1.44 -11.19 -1.79
N LEU A 117 2.03 -10.07 -2.22
CA LEU A 117 3.16 -9.42 -1.52
C LEU A 117 2.72 -8.53 -0.37
N MET A 118 1.40 -8.31 -0.23
CA MET A 118 0.86 -7.55 0.90
C MET A 118 1.23 -8.26 2.22
N PRO A 119 1.88 -7.57 3.17
CA PRO A 119 2.30 -8.19 4.43
C PRO A 119 1.12 -8.31 5.41
N TRP A 120 0.15 -9.12 5.05
CA TRP A 120 -1.14 -9.29 5.73
C TRP A 120 -1.01 -9.59 7.23
N VAL A 121 -0.07 -10.46 7.61
CA VAL A 121 0.16 -10.85 9.00
C VAL A 121 0.60 -9.65 9.85
N MET A 122 1.48 -8.81 9.30
CA MET A 122 1.97 -7.63 10.00
C MET A 122 0.86 -6.60 10.20
N TYR A 123 0.11 -6.30 9.14
CA TYR A 123 -0.99 -5.33 9.23
C TYR A 123 -2.21 -5.90 9.99
N GLY A 124 -2.43 -7.21 9.96
CA GLY A 124 -3.45 -7.85 10.75
C GLY A 124 -3.24 -7.66 12.26
N GLY A 125 -1.98 -7.51 12.71
CA GLY A 125 -1.62 -7.18 14.08
C GLY A 125 -1.94 -5.75 14.53
N MET A 126 -2.29 -4.82 13.60
CA MET A 126 -2.69 -3.46 13.95
C MET A 126 -3.97 -3.44 14.76
N ASP A 127 -4.13 -2.44 15.64
CA ASP A 127 -5.40 -2.23 16.33
C ASP A 127 -6.55 -1.98 15.34
N SER A 128 -7.76 -2.46 15.68
CA SER A 128 -8.93 -2.23 14.84
C SER A 128 -9.23 -0.74 14.65
N LEU A 129 -8.90 0.10 15.65
CA LEU A 129 -9.02 1.55 15.52
C LEU A 129 -8.06 2.13 14.46
N ASP A 130 -6.84 1.61 14.38
CA ASP A 130 -5.85 2.05 13.39
C ASP A 130 -6.31 1.65 11.96
N LEU A 131 -6.80 0.43 11.79
CA LEU A 131 -7.39 -0.02 10.53
C LEU A 131 -8.63 0.79 10.13
N LYS A 132 -9.53 1.09 11.10
CA LYS A 132 -10.67 1.98 10.91
C LYS A 132 -10.23 3.37 10.46
N ALA A 133 -9.21 3.93 11.09
CA ALA A 133 -8.68 5.25 10.75
C ALA A 133 -8.11 5.26 9.32
N ILE A 134 -7.34 4.23 8.92
CA ILE A 134 -6.85 4.06 7.54
C ILE A 134 -8.03 4.02 6.57
N TYR A 135 -9.05 3.21 6.84
CA TYR A 135 -10.25 3.13 6.00
C TYR A 135 -10.92 4.50 5.87
N THR A 136 -11.14 5.19 6.99
CA THR A 136 -11.75 6.52 7.02
C THR A 136 -10.94 7.51 6.16
N TYR A 137 -9.62 7.50 6.27
CA TYR A 137 -8.76 8.35 5.44
C TYR A 137 -8.87 7.98 3.95
N LEU A 138 -8.79 6.70 3.59
CA LEU A 138 -8.89 6.27 2.19
C LEU A 138 -10.25 6.60 1.56
N ARG A 139 -11.28 6.80 2.36
CA ARG A 139 -12.59 7.31 1.89
C ARG A 139 -12.57 8.80 1.53
N THR A 140 -11.55 9.55 1.96
CA THR A 140 -11.41 10.99 1.67
C THR A 140 -10.54 11.29 0.45
N VAL A 141 -9.81 10.30 -0.07
CA VAL A 141 -8.99 10.51 -1.28
C VAL A 141 -9.88 10.48 -2.53
N ASP A 142 -9.40 11.09 -3.62
CA ASP A 142 -10.14 11.11 -4.88
C ASP A 142 -10.31 9.68 -5.44
N PRO A 143 -11.52 9.29 -5.86
CA PRO A 143 -11.73 8.01 -6.49
C PRO A 143 -11.09 7.97 -7.88
N VAL A 144 -10.33 6.92 -8.17
CA VAL A 144 -9.65 6.73 -9.46
C VAL A 144 -10.13 5.46 -10.10
N ASP A 145 -10.64 5.55 -11.33
CA ASP A 145 -10.96 4.36 -12.12
C ASP A 145 -9.68 3.76 -12.71
N ASN A 146 -9.15 2.74 -12.05
CA ASN A 146 -7.99 2.00 -12.51
C ASN A 146 -8.19 0.48 -12.32
N PRO A 147 -8.62 -0.24 -13.38
CA PRO A 147 -8.80 -1.69 -13.36
C PRO A 147 -7.44 -2.39 -13.47
N VAL A 148 -6.77 -2.60 -12.35
CA VAL A 148 -5.44 -3.22 -12.31
C VAL A 148 -5.51 -4.72 -12.62
N VAL A 149 -4.78 -5.17 -13.64
CA VAL A 149 -4.49 -6.59 -13.88
C VAL A 149 -3.45 -7.05 -12.86
N LYS A 150 -3.91 -7.69 -11.77
CA LYS A 150 -3.09 -7.99 -10.59
C LYS A 150 -1.95 -8.96 -10.83
N VAL A 151 -2.09 -9.87 -11.80
CA VAL A 151 -1.08 -10.90 -12.12
C VAL A 151 -0.95 -11.02 -13.62
N THR A 152 0.29 -11.01 -14.12
CA THR A 152 0.63 -11.44 -15.48
C THR A 152 1.63 -12.57 -15.36
N LYS A 153 1.37 -13.72 -15.99
CA LYS A 153 2.29 -14.86 -16.06
C LYS A 153 3.10 -14.81 -17.34
N PRO A 154 4.31 -15.42 -17.38
CA PRO A 154 5.07 -15.52 -18.61
C PRO A 154 4.25 -16.23 -19.69
N GLY A 155 4.22 -15.67 -20.90
CA GLY A 155 3.53 -16.28 -22.04
C GLY A 155 2.00 -16.10 -22.08
N THR A 156 1.44 -15.22 -21.25
CA THR A 156 0.01 -14.83 -21.29
C THR A 156 -0.18 -13.40 -21.77
#